data_fb802e060ee5ed4fc5f053209706ce35
#
_entry.id   fb802e060ee5ed4fc5f053209706ce35
#
_cell.length_a   1.000
_cell.length_b   1.000
_cell.length_c   1.000
_cell.angle_alpha   90.00
_cell.angle_beta   90.00
_cell.angle_gamma   90.00
#
_symmetry.space_group_name_H-M   'P 1'
#
loop_
_entity.id
_entity.type
_entity.pdbx_description
1 polymer ?
#
loop_
_entity_poly.entity_id
_entity_poly.type
_entity_poly.pdbx_seq_one_letter_code
_entity_poly.pdbx_strand_id
1 'polypeptide(L)'
;GKGTMWEGGARVPCVMRWPNRIEANRISSNIAATIDILPTIAEIIGANNFTSKIDGVSLLPILEKKPGANPRDHLYYYYAEKLIAVRKNEWKLVFPHTYRSYENVEPGKNLFPGPYGRGKSGLELYNLEQDIGEKEDVAVMYPEIVQELEQLGEEARSILGDKLTNRIGSEAYET
;
A
#
# COMPACT_ATOMS: atom_id res chain seq x y z
N GLY A 1 -0.34 5.61 -12.68
CA GLY A 1 -0.58 4.33 -13.36
C GLY A 1 0.43 3.27 -12.92
N LYS A 2 0.39 2.09 -13.53
CA LYS A 2 1.28 0.97 -13.20
C LYS A 2 2.76 1.39 -13.13
N GLY A 3 3.44 0.96 -12.07
CA GLY A 3 4.86 1.31 -11.82
C GLY A 3 5.06 2.57 -11.00
N THR A 4 3.99 3.13 -10.44
CA THR A 4 4.03 4.15 -9.40
C THR A 4 3.27 3.69 -8.17
N MET A 5 3.56 4.27 -7.02
CA MET A 5 2.91 3.92 -5.75
C MET A 5 1.76 4.86 -5.37
N TRP A 6 1.36 5.75 -6.27
CA TRP A 6 0.10 6.47 -6.17
C TRP A 6 -1.08 5.49 -6.24
N GLU A 7 -2.25 5.87 -5.74
CA GLU A 7 -3.44 5.00 -5.76
C GLU A 7 -3.77 4.50 -7.18
N GLY A 8 -3.60 5.33 -8.20
CA GLY A 8 -3.77 4.91 -9.59
C GLY A 8 -2.76 3.86 -10.10
N GLY A 9 -1.73 3.57 -9.34
CA GLY A 9 -0.71 2.56 -9.65
C GLY A 9 -0.74 1.34 -8.73
N ALA A 10 -1.16 1.54 -7.48
CA ALA A 10 -1.13 0.51 -6.44
C ALA A 10 -2.52 -0.07 -6.13
N ARG A 11 -3.57 0.76 -6.19
CA ARG A 11 -4.93 0.34 -5.87
C ARG A 11 -5.53 -0.49 -7.00
N VAL A 12 -6.04 -1.66 -6.64
CA VAL A 12 -6.74 -2.56 -7.56
C VAL A 12 -8.12 -2.93 -7.01
N PRO A 13 -9.13 -3.16 -7.88
CA PRO A 13 -10.42 -3.69 -7.45
C PRO A 13 -10.24 -5.08 -6.81
N CYS A 14 -10.95 -5.33 -5.72
CA CYS A 14 -11.03 -6.65 -5.11
C CYS A 14 -12.51 -7.02 -4.92
N VAL A 15 -12.95 -8.13 -5.48
CA VAL A 15 -14.30 -8.65 -5.34
C VAL A 15 -14.23 -10.06 -4.77
N MET A 16 -14.89 -10.27 -3.63
CA MET A 16 -14.94 -11.56 -2.96
C MET A 16 -16.39 -12.02 -2.84
N ARG A 17 -16.63 -13.30 -3.14
CA ARG A 17 -17.95 -13.91 -3.03
C ARG A 17 -17.86 -15.20 -2.23
N TRP A 18 -18.64 -15.28 -1.14
CA TRP A 18 -18.76 -16.47 -0.33
C TRP A 18 -20.20 -16.54 0.24
N PRO A 19 -21.11 -17.25 -0.46
CA PRO A 19 -22.51 -17.35 -0.02
C PRO A 19 -22.61 -17.82 1.42
N ASN A 20 -23.54 -17.25 2.16
CA ASN A 20 -23.83 -17.51 3.58
C ASN A 20 -22.71 -17.06 4.57
N ARG A 21 -21.60 -16.54 4.10
CA ARG A 21 -20.52 -16.02 4.96
C ARG A 21 -20.24 -14.54 4.71
N ILE A 22 -20.20 -14.11 3.46
CA ILE A 22 -20.05 -12.70 3.09
C ILE A 22 -21.42 -12.14 2.70
N GLU A 23 -21.85 -11.08 3.37
CA GLU A 23 -23.09 -10.35 3.08
C GLU A 23 -23.06 -9.79 1.64
N ALA A 24 -24.15 -9.95 0.91
CA ALA A 24 -24.26 -9.44 -0.44
C ALA A 24 -24.28 -7.89 -0.48
N ASN A 25 -23.82 -7.30 -1.58
CA ASN A 25 -23.81 -5.85 -1.82
C ASN A 25 -23.03 -5.03 -0.77
N ARG A 26 -22.06 -5.64 -0.12
CA ARG A 26 -21.23 -4.98 0.87
C ARG A 26 -20.01 -4.34 0.22
N ILE A 27 -19.66 -3.12 0.68
CA ILE A 27 -18.42 -2.43 0.38
C ILE A 27 -17.62 -2.28 1.68
N SER A 28 -16.31 -2.47 1.62
CA SER A 28 -15.38 -2.21 2.72
C SER A 28 -14.28 -1.27 2.25
N SER A 29 -13.94 -0.28 3.08
CA SER A 29 -12.83 0.65 2.88
C SER A 29 -11.58 0.28 3.70
N ASN A 30 -11.61 -0.83 4.45
CA ASN A 30 -10.44 -1.30 5.19
C ASN A 30 -9.23 -1.49 4.29
N ILE A 31 -8.04 -1.23 4.82
CA ILE A 31 -6.80 -1.55 4.13
C ILE A 31 -6.70 -3.06 3.96
N ALA A 32 -6.44 -3.49 2.74
CA ALA A 32 -6.18 -4.88 2.39
C ALA A 32 -5.11 -4.94 1.29
N ALA A 33 -4.30 -5.96 1.30
CA ALA A 33 -3.25 -6.18 0.33
C ALA A 33 -3.30 -7.61 -0.23
N THR A 34 -2.68 -7.84 -1.39
CA THR A 34 -2.66 -9.18 -2.01
C THR A 34 -1.96 -10.22 -1.13
N ILE A 35 -1.01 -9.81 -0.29
CA ILE A 35 -0.34 -10.67 0.69
C ILE A 35 -1.30 -11.22 1.77
N ASP A 36 -2.46 -10.59 1.96
CA ASP A 36 -3.46 -10.99 2.95
C ASP A 36 -4.32 -12.17 2.49
N ILE A 37 -4.28 -12.51 1.20
CA ILE A 37 -5.07 -13.63 0.64
C ILE A 37 -4.63 -14.96 1.23
N LEU A 38 -3.33 -15.21 1.31
CA LEU A 38 -2.79 -16.47 1.83
C LEU A 38 -3.21 -16.73 3.29
N PRO A 39 -2.97 -15.83 4.25
CA PRO A 39 -3.41 -16.06 5.64
C PRO A 39 -4.93 -16.12 5.78
N THR A 40 -5.68 -15.42 4.95
CA THR A 40 -7.14 -15.51 4.94
C THR A 40 -7.61 -16.91 4.55
N ILE A 41 -7.07 -17.48 3.47
CA ILE A 41 -7.41 -18.84 3.04
C ILE A 41 -6.96 -19.85 4.09
N ALA A 42 -5.75 -19.70 4.64
CA ALA A 42 -5.23 -20.58 5.66
C ALA A 42 -6.11 -20.62 6.92
N GLU A 43 -6.61 -19.47 7.38
CA GLU A 43 -7.55 -19.40 8.50
C GLU A 43 -8.87 -20.09 8.17
N ILE A 44 -9.40 -19.89 6.96
CA ILE A 44 -10.66 -20.51 6.52
C ILE A 44 -10.60 -22.05 6.57
N ILE A 45 -9.47 -22.63 6.18
CA ILE A 45 -9.30 -24.10 6.13
C ILE A 45 -8.64 -24.67 7.40
N GLY A 46 -8.36 -23.84 8.42
CA GLY A 46 -7.71 -24.28 9.65
C GLY A 46 -6.22 -24.63 9.51
N ALA A 47 -5.53 -24.12 8.50
CA ALA A 47 -4.12 -24.41 8.20
C ALA A 47 -3.21 -23.17 8.42
N ASN A 48 -3.45 -22.43 9.49
CA ASN A 48 -2.75 -21.15 9.79
C ASN A 48 -1.42 -21.33 10.55
N ASN A 49 -0.89 -22.55 10.64
CA ASN A 49 0.41 -22.85 11.25
C ASN A 49 1.54 -22.64 10.25
N PHE A 50 1.90 -21.39 9.98
CA PHE A 50 3.03 -21.06 9.13
C PHE A 50 4.36 -21.39 9.82
N THR A 51 5.28 -22.02 9.11
CA THR A 51 6.65 -22.32 9.60
C THR A 51 7.57 -21.10 9.49
N SER A 52 7.21 -20.15 8.63
CA SER A 52 7.97 -18.90 8.44
C SER A 52 7.08 -17.72 8.77
N LYS A 53 7.70 -16.60 9.16
CA LYS A 53 7.01 -15.32 9.32
C LYS A 53 6.42 -14.90 7.97
N ILE A 54 5.20 -14.40 8.00
CA ILE A 54 4.51 -13.85 6.83
C ILE A 54 4.05 -12.42 7.15
N ASP A 55 4.03 -11.56 6.12
CA ASP A 55 3.63 -10.15 6.27
C ASP A 55 2.12 -9.95 6.09
N GLY A 56 1.44 -10.96 5.58
CA GLY A 56 0.00 -10.95 5.38
C GLY A 56 -0.77 -11.12 6.69
N VAL A 57 -1.95 -10.54 6.77
CA VAL A 57 -2.92 -10.71 7.86
C VAL A 57 -4.22 -11.28 7.32
N SER A 58 -4.95 -12.05 8.12
CA SER A 58 -6.23 -12.58 7.65
C SER A 58 -7.29 -11.49 7.55
N LEU A 59 -7.98 -11.45 6.42
CA LEU A 59 -9.14 -10.59 6.19
C LEU A 59 -10.45 -11.22 6.66
N LEU A 60 -10.44 -12.44 7.18
CA LEU A 60 -11.65 -13.14 7.61
C LEU A 60 -12.52 -12.34 8.59
N PRO A 61 -11.95 -11.62 9.58
CA PRO A 61 -12.73 -10.76 10.46
C PRO A 61 -13.52 -9.66 9.72
N ILE A 62 -12.93 -9.08 8.69
CA ILE A 62 -13.60 -8.08 7.83
C ILE A 62 -14.67 -8.76 6.99
N LEU A 63 -14.37 -9.89 6.37
CA LEU A 63 -15.30 -10.63 5.52
C LEU A 63 -16.55 -11.06 6.29
N GLU A 64 -16.39 -11.49 7.55
CA GLU A 64 -17.47 -11.89 8.45
C GLU A 64 -18.11 -10.72 9.23
N LYS A 65 -17.70 -9.48 8.97
CA LYS A 65 -18.26 -8.27 9.62
C LYS A 65 -18.12 -8.30 11.15
N LYS A 66 -17.02 -8.80 11.67
CA LYS A 66 -16.76 -8.75 13.11
C LYS A 66 -16.67 -7.29 13.56
N PRO A 67 -17.37 -6.89 14.62
CA PRO A 67 -17.34 -5.51 15.10
C PRO A 67 -15.91 -5.04 15.39
N GLY A 68 -15.55 -3.84 14.92
CA GLY A 68 -14.22 -3.25 15.14
C GLY A 68 -13.07 -3.94 14.38
N ALA A 69 -13.36 -4.86 13.45
CA ALA A 69 -12.32 -5.54 12.71
C ALA A 69 -11.49 -4.56 11.87
N ASN A 70 -10.21 -4.45 12.19
CA ASN A 70 -9.19 -3.73 11.43
C ASN A 70 -7.87 -4.53 11.50
N PRO A 71 -7.75 -5.68 10.80
CA PRO A 71 -6.59 -6.55 10.91
C PRO A 71 -5.31 -5.93 10.35
N ARG A 72 -5.44 -4.92 9.48
CA ARG A 72 -4.33 -4.16 8.91
C ARG A 72 -4.61 -2.67 9.08
N ASP A 73 -3.89 -2.02 9.98
CA ASP A 73 -4.02 -0.58 10.25
C ASP A 73 -3.09 0.27 9.37
N HIS A 74 -2.02 -0.31 8.84
CA HIS A 74 -1.06 0.37 7.96
C HIS A 74 -0.58 -0.51 6.81
N LEU A 75 -0.01 0.13 5.78
CA LEU A 75 0.58 -0.53 4.62
C LEU A 75 1.83 0.22 4.15
N TYR A 76 2.89 -0.53 3.89
CA TYR A 76 4.13 -0.03 3.31
C TYR A 76 4.11 -0.23 1.80
N TYR A 77 4.44 0.80 1.05
CA TYR A 77 4.49 0.79 -0.42
C TYR A 77 5.94 0.73 -0.87
N TYR A 78 6.38 -0.42 -1.29
CA TYR A 78 7.71 -0.65 -1.83
C TYR A 78 7.70 -0.77 -3.35
N TYR A 79 8.68 -0.16 -4.00
CA TYR A 79 8.95 -0.34 -5.42
C TYR A 79 10.44 -0.55 -5.65
N ALA A 80 10.84 -1.71 -6.18
CA ALA A 80 12.24 -2.09 -6.38
C ALA A 80 13.11 -1.83 -5.13
N GLU A 81 12.69 -2.36 -3.97
CA GLU A 81 13.35 -2.28 -2.66
C GLU A 81 13.47 -0.84 -2.10
N LYS A 82 12.70 0.08 -2.64
CA LYS A 82 12.61 1.47 -2.17
C LYS A 82 11.29 1.67 -1.45
N LEU A 83 11.33 2.18 -0.24
CA LEU A 83 10.13 2.58 0.48
C LEU A 83 9.62 3.90 -0.13
N ILE A 84 8.54 3.84 -0.86
CA ILE A 84 7.99 4.98 -1.59
C ILE A 84 6.92 5.70 -0.77
N ALA A 85 6.10 4.97 -0.03
CA ALA A 85 5.05 5.56 0.78
C ALA A 85 4.68 4.66 1.96
N VAL A 86 4.03 5.25 2.96
CA VAL A 86 3.31 4.54 4.02
C VAL A 86 1.88 5.04 4.07
N ARG A 87 0.94 4.15 4.41
CA ARG A 87 -0.45 4.49 4.63
C ARG A 87 -0.90 3.97 5.98
N LYS A 88 -1.62 4.81 6.74
CA LYS A 88 -2.34 4.43 7.95
C LYS A 88 -3.73 5.02 7.89
N ASN A 89 -4.74 4.17 8.00
CA ASN A 89 -6.14 4.56 7.82
C ASN A 89 -6.38 5.29 6.49
N GLU A 90 -6.89 6.54 6.54
CA GLU A 90 -7.12 7.42 5.38
C GLU A 90 -5.87 8.19 4.94
N TRP A 91 -4.82 8.25 5.77
CA TRP A 91 -3.64 9.04 5.51
C TRP A 91 -2.55 8.28 4.78
N LYS A 92 -1.97 8.88 3.76
CA LYS A 92 -0.84 8.32 3.01
C LYS A 92 0.26 9.37 2.87
N LEU A 93 1.44 9.03 3.39
CA LEU A 93 2.66 9.83 3.26
C LEU A 93 3.53 9.23 2.15
N VAL A 94 3.86 10.06 1.18
CA VAL A 94 4.78 9.73 0.09
C VAL A 94 6.15 10.31 0.40
N PHE A 95 7.19 9.48 0.34
CA PHE A 95 8.57 9.90 0.57
C PHE A 95 9.20 10.48 -0.69
N PRO A 96 10.19 11.39 -0.56
CA PRO A 96 10.88 11.96 -1.70
C PRO A 96 11.52 10.88 -2.58
N HIS A 97 11.12 10.83 -3.86
CA HIS A 97 11.66 9.86 -4.82
C HIS A 97 11.52 10.33 -6.27
N THR A 98 12.14 9.62 -7.18
CA THR A 98 11.92 9.80 -8.62
C THR A 98 11.03 8.69 -9.15
N TYR A 99 10.11 9.04 -10.05
CA TYR A 99 9.17 8.11 -10.64
C TYR A 99 9.04 8.28 -12.14
N ARG A 100 8.50 7.28 -12.82
CA ARG A 100 8.15 7.35 -14.23
C ARG A 100 6.92 8.24 -14.40
N SER A 101 7.04 9.28 -15.23
CA SER A 101 5.93 10.18 -15.56
C SER A 101 5.57 10.05 -17.04
N TYR A 102 4.27 10.08 -17.31
CA TYR A 102 3.69 10.20 -18.67
C TYR A 102 3.09 11.57 -18.91
N GLU A 103 3.34 12.51 -18.03
CA GLU A 103 2.92 13.88 -18.16
C GLU A 103 3.64 14.55 -19.34
N ASN A 104 2.88 15.24 -20.17
CA ASN A 104 3.39 15.96 -21.37
C ASN A 104 4.18 15.06 -22.35
N VAL A 105 3.90 13.76 -22.41
CA VAL A 105 4.50 12.86 -23.40
C VAL A 105 3.42 12.27 -24.31
N GLU A 106 3.79 11.99 -25.55
CA GLU A 106 2.88 11.35 -26.53
C GLU A 106 2.52 9.93 -26.08
N PRO A 107 1.23 9.56 -26.14
CA PRO A 107 0.80 8.20 -25.83
C PRO A 107 1.43 7.19 -26.79
N GLY A 108 1.58 5.96 -26.30
CA GLY A 108 1.97 4.83 -27.15
C GLY A 108 0.94 4.50 -28.24
N LYS A 109 1.37 3.80 -29.27
CA LYS A 109 0.53 3.38 -30.40
C LYS A 109 0.65 1.87 -30.60
N ASN A 110 -0.39 1.26 -31.16
CA ASN A 110 -0.40 -0.16 -31.54
C ASN A 110 -0.02 -1.11 -30.37
N LEU A 111 -0.54 -0.84 -29.17
CA LEU A 111 -0.27 -1.58 -27.92
C LEU A 111 1.17 -1.48 -27.40
N PHE A 112 2.04 -0.71 -28.03
CA PHE A 112 3.36 -0.40 -27.48
C PHE A 112 3.28 0.80 -26.53
N PRO A 113 4.01 0.78 -25.41
CA PRO A 113 4.09 1.92 -24.52
C PRO A 113 4.73 3.10 -25.25
N GLY A 114 4.23 4.31 -24.96
CA GLY A 114 4.86 5.54 -25.39
C GLY A 114 6.16 5.81 -24.61
N PRO A 115 6.89 6.87 -24.98
CA PRO A 115 8.00 7.34 -24.18
C PRO A 115 7.53 7.76 -22.79
N TYR A 116 8.44 7.88 -21.86
CA TYR A 116 8.14 8.39 -20.52
C TYR A 116 9.26 9.33 -20.07
N GLY A 117 8.86 10.33 -19.31
CA GLY A 117 9.76 11.21 -18.60
C GLY A 117 10.03 10.71 -17.17
N ARG A 118 10.70 11.55 -16.39
CA ARG A 118 10.91 11.35 -14.96
C ARG A 118 10.33 12.51 -14.18
N GLY A 119 9.45 12.20 -13.23
CA GLY A 119 8.98 13.11 -12.22
C GLY A 119 9.78 12.96 -10.92
N LYS A 120 9.65 13.93 -10.05
CA LYS A 120 10.14 13.90 -8.67
C LYS A 120 8.99 14.25 -7.75
N SER A 121 8.82 13.53 -6.65
CA SER A 121 7.97 13.95 -5.55
C SER A 121 8.82 14.48 -4.39
N GLY A 122 8.24 15.38 -3.62
CA GLY A 122 8.70 15.75 -2.30
C GLY A 122 8.22 14.77 -1.22
N LEU A 123 8.23 15.25 0.03
CA LEU A 123 7.48 14.64 1.12
C LEU A 123 6.06 15.18 1.02
N GLU A 124 5.09 14.32 0.70
CA GLU A 124 3.72 14.71 0.38
C GLU A 124 2.73 13.88 1.20
N LEU A 125 1.71 14.52 1.78
CA LEU A 125 0.68 13.87 2.57
C LEU A 125 -0.68 14.00 1.89
N TYR A 126 -1.41 12.89 1.81
CA TYR A 126 -2.73 12.82 1.19
C TYR A 126 -3.77 12.21 2.12
N ASN A 127 -4.98 12.77 2.14
CA ASN A 127 -6.15 12.16 2.77
C ASN A 127 -6.94 11.39 1.70
N LEU A 128 -6.81 10.07 1.66
CA LEU A 128 -7.41 9.22 0.62
C LEU A 128 -8.93 9.08 0.73
N GLU A 129 -9.54 9.48 1.83
CA GLU A 129 -11.00 9.52 1.96
C GLU A 129 -11.57 10.74 1.23
N GLN A 130 -10.87 11.88 1.25
CA GLN A 130 -11.28 13.14 0.64
C GLN A 130 -10.69 13.31 -0.76
N ASP A 131 -9.47 12.85 -0.96
CA ASP A 131 -8.71 12.98 -2.22
C ASP A 131 -8.07 11.63 -2.62
N ILE A 132 -8.89 10.72 -3.14
CA ILE A 132 -8.43 9.44 -3.67
C ILE A 132 -7.51 9.60 -4.89
N GLY A 133 -7.53 10.76 -5.52
CA GLY A 133 -6.73 11.10 -6.70
C GLY A 133 -5.35 11.64 -6.38
N GLU A 134 -5.06 11.86 -5.07
CA GLU A 134 -3.76 12.36 -4.59
C GLU A 134 -3.33 13.64 -5.32
N LYS A 135 -4.23 14.62 -5.37
CA LYS A 135 -4.04 15.89 -6.10
C LYS A 135 -3.61 17.03 -5.20
N GLU A 136 -3.98 16.98 -3.93
CA GLU A 136 -3.76 18.03 -2.95
C GLU A 136 -2.83 17.56 -1.84
N ASP A 137 -1.59 18.05 -1.85
CA ASP A 137 -0.65 17.83 -0.76
C ASP A 137 -1.03 18.68 0.45
N VAL A 138 -1.33 18.00 1.55
CA VAL A 138 -1.74 18.63 2.81
C VAL A 138 -0.69 18.50 3.92
N ALA A 139 0.55 18.13 3.60
CA ALA A 139 1.62 17.89 4.58
C ALA A 139 1.85 19.07 5.53
N VAL A 140 1.81 20.30 5.01
CA VAL A 140 1.99 21.53 5.81
C VAL A 140 0.84 21.75 6.80
N MET A 141 -0.35 21.22 6.50
CA MET A 141 -1.55 21.41 7.32
C MET A 141 -1.63 20.40 8.48
N TYR A 142 -0.96 19.26 8.36
CA TYR A 142 -1.04 18.14 9.32
C TYR A 142 0.35 17.60 9.71
N PRO A 143 1.22 18.46 10.31
CA PRO A 143 2.61 18.05 10.62
C PRO A 143 2.69 16.91 11.64
N GLU A 144 1.72 16.76 12.53
CA GLU A 144 1.64 15.66 13.48
C GLU A 144 1.37 14.31 12.79
N ILE A 145 0.53 14.30 11.74
CA ILE A 145 0.28 13.10 10.92
C ILE A 145 1.53 12.74 10.10
N VAL A 146 2.19 13.74 9.54
CA VAL A 146 3.47 13.54 8.83
C VAL A 146 4.47 12.86 9.77
N GLN A 147 4.66 13.37 10.99
CA GLN A 147 5.58 12.80 11.95
C GLN A 147 5.24 11.35 12.34
N GLU A 148 3.96 11.05 12.55
CA GLU A 148 3.49 9.69 12.84
C GLU A 148 3.83 8.73 11.69
N LEU A 149 3.55 9.13 10.46
CA LEU A 149 3.80 8.29 9.29
C LEU A 149 5.29 8.20 8.92
N GLU A 150 6.09 9.22 9.19
CA GLU A 150 7.54 9.15 9.10
C GLU A 150 8.10 8.11 10.08
N GLN A 151 7.57 8.03 11.31
CA GLN A 151 7.97 7.03 12.28
C GLN A 151 7.65 5.61 11.78
N LEU A 152 6.47 5.37 11.22
CA LEU A 152 6.14 4.10 10.56
C LEU A 152 7.10 3.79 9.40
N GLY A 153 7.50 4.81 8.65
CA GLY A 153 8.52 4.67 7.60
C GLY A 153 9.88 4.25 8.15
N GLU A 154 10.29 4.80 9.30
CA GLU A 154 11.54 4.40 9.97
C GLU A 154 11.48 2.96 10.50
N GLU A 155 10.34 2.53 11.01
CA GLU A 155 10.12 1.12 11.41
C GLU A 155 10.25 0.19 10.19
N ALA A 156 9.61 0.53 9.06
CA ALA A 156 9.73 -0.23 7.83
C ALA A 156 11.18 -0.31 7.34
N ARG A 157 11.91 0.81 7.35
CA ARG A 157 13.34 0.86 6.98
C ARG A 157 14.22 0.01 7.87
N SER A 158 13.93 -0.02 9.16
CA SER A 158 14.68 -0.83 10.13
C SER A 158 14.49 -2.34 9.89
N ILE A 159 13.29 -2.76 9.53
CA ILE A 159 12.92 -4.17 9.37
C ILE A 159 13.20 -4.67 7.95
N LEU A 160 12.72 -3.93 6.94
CA LEU A 160 12.71 -4.36 5.54
C LEU A 160 13.83 -3.72 4.69
N GLY A 161 14.47 -2.67 5.21
CA GLY A 161 15.46 -1.90 4.47
C GLY A 161 14.84 -0.85 3.54
N ASP A 162 15.68 -0.04 2.92
CA ASP A 162 15.27 0.96 1.93
C ASP A 162 16.46 1.42 1.08
N LYS A 163 16.43 1.12 -0.21
CA LYS A 163 17.47 1.57 -1.15
C LYS A 163 17.52 3.08 -1.37
N LEU A 164 16.46 3.84 -1.09
CA LEU A 164 16.51 5.30 -1.15
C LEU A 164 17.44 5.90 -0.11
N THR A 165 17.53 5.25 1.03
CA THR A 165 18.34 5.69 2.18
C THR A 165 19.59 4.82 2.40
N ASN A 166 19.87 3.86 1.51
CA ASN A 166 20.95 2.88 1.61
C ASN A 166 20.94 2.07 2.93
N ARG A 167 19.74 1.77 3.44
CA ARG A 167 19.56 0.96 4.65
C ARG A 167 19.30 -0.50 4.30
N ILE A 168 19.94 -1.39 5.04
CA ILE A 168 19.67 -2.82 5.03
C ILE A 168 18.77 -3.12 6.22
N GLY A 169 17.65 -3.77 5.98
CA GLY A 169 16.70 -4.17 7.02
C GLY A 169 17.20 -5.39 7.81
N SER A 170 16.78 -5.50 9.06
CA SER A 170 17.13 -6.65 9.92
C SER A 170 16.53 -7.98 9.44
N GLU A 171 15.46 -7.93 8.62
CA GLU A 171 14.79 -9.08 8.02
C GLU A 171 14.98 -9.13 6.49
N ALA A 172 15.88 -8.31 5.93
CA ALA A 172 16.21 -8.37 4.52
C ALA A 172 16.90 -9.72 4.21
N TYR A 173 16.39 -10.43 3.21
CA TYR A 173 17.06 -11.65 2.75
C TYR A 173 18.40 -11.25 2.11
N GLU A 174 19.47 -11.92 2.53
CA GLU A 174 20.74 -11.88 1.79
C GLU A 174 20.50 -12.54 0.43
N THR A 175 20.66 -11.78 -0.65
CA THR A 175 20.55 -12.25 -2.05
C THR A 175 21.90 -12.63 -2.60
#